data_a2d8510421541dcde3605ce024c97406
#
_entry.id   a2d8510421541dcde3605ce024c97406
#
_cell.length_a   1.000
_cell.length_b   1.000
_cell.length_c   1.000
_cell.angle_alpha   90.00
_cell.angle_beta   90.00
_cell.angle_gamma   90.00
#
_symmetry.space_group_name_H-M   'P 1'
#
loop_
_entity.id
_entity.type
_entity.pdbx_description
1 polymer ?
#
loop_
_entity_poly.entity_id
_entity_poly.type
_entity_poly.pdbx_seq_one_letter_code
_entity_poly.pdbx_strand_id
1 'polypeptide(L)'
;MSQKVVIIGGVAGGASCAARLRRLDETAEIVLLERGAYISYANCGLPYHVGDVIKSRSALLLQTPEAMKQKFAVDVRVKNEAVSIDRDKKTVTVKRVETGETYEESYDTLVISTGSSPMRPPIPGIDQPRILSLWTVPDADAIRTLISENHVETAVVVGGGFIGLEMAENLKHAGLKVSLVEMLDQVMAPIDFEMAQILHENIRENGVDLYLGDGVNAFEADGINVNVQLKSGKTLNAGLVILAIGVKPNGEIAKNAGLAVNARGGIVVDEHLRTSDPAIYAVGDVIEVTDYVFGDKTMIPLAGPANKQGRIAADNIAGGDETYNGSQGTSVVKVFDLTAAGVGANEKQLIKRGRVRSKDYETVTITQNSHAGYYPGATPMTLKLLFSMDGNKIFGAQIVGREGVDKRIDTIAVTQRLGGGVKELSQLELAYAPPFSSAKDPVNMLGFVARNVLGGLVGIAPWDAPVSHPDAVLLDVREAVELMAFSVPGAVHIPLGQLRDRLGELDQTKEMIVFCAIGVRAYNAARILKLHGFDRVLVYPGGARFYQAT
;
A
#
# COMPACT_ATOMS: atom_id res chain seq x y z
N MET A 1 44.47 -2.66 7.15
CA MET A 1 43.71 -3.10 8.31
C MET A 1 42.31 -3.46 7.82
N SER A 2 41.70 -4.51 8.35
CA SER A 2 40.35 -4.91 8.02
C SER A 2 39.38 -3.83 8.47
N GLN A 3 38.41 -3.40 7.65
CA GLN A 3 37.40 -2.44 8.00
C GLN A 3 36.40 -3.08 8.96
N LYS A 4 36.07 -2.39 10.06
CA LYS A 4 35.05 -2.83 11.00
C LYS A 4 33.73 -2.11 10.74
N VAL A 5 32.69 -2.86 10.43
CA VAL A 5 31.36 -2.35 10.13
C VAL A 5 30.36 -2.83 11.18
N VAL A 6 29.74 -1.90 11.89
CA VAL A 6 28.67 -2.18 12.86
C VAL A 6 27.33 -1.85 12.22
N ILE A 7 26.37 -2.77 12.32
CA ILE A 7 25.00 -2.64 11.77
C ILE A 7 24.01 -2.70 12.92
N ILE A 8 23.18 -1.67 13.08
CA ILE A 8 22.13 -1.61 14.10
C ILE A 8 20.79 -1.97 13.47
N GLY A 9 20.24 -3.12 13.87
CA GLY A 9 18.98 -3.68 13.34
C GLY A 9 19.20 -4.80 12.34
N GLY A 10 18.66 -5.94 12.61
CA GLY A 10 18.93 -7.23 11.93
C GLY A 10 17.81 -7.74 11.01
N VAL A 11 16.85 -6.89 10.57
CA VAL A 11 15.75 -7.37 9.71
C VAL A 11 16.05 -7.04 8.23
N ALA A 12 15.18 -6.37 7.49
CA ALA A 12 15.28 -6.25 6.03
C ALA A 12 16.57 -5.56 5.55
N GLY A 13 16.74 -4.28 5.89
CA GLY A 13 17.86 -3.48 5.41
C GLY A 13 19.21 -3.92 5.97
N GLY A 14 19.29 -4.12 7.30
CA GLY A 14 20.53 -4.48 7.98
C GLY A 14 21.03 -5.88 7.63
N ALA A 15 20.15 -6.89 7.63
CA ALA A 15 20.52 -8.25 7.24
C ALA A 15 20.98 -8.33 5.77
N SER A 16 20.30 -7.58 4.87
CA SER A 16 20.68 -7.50 3.45
C SER A 16 22.02 -6.80 3.27
N CYS A 17 22.30 -5.73 4.04
CA CYS A 17 23.57 -5.03 4.04
C CYS A 17 24.69 -5.95 4.51
N ALA A 18 24.53 -6.63 5.65
CA ALA A 18 25.54 -7.54 6.20
C ALA A 18 25.92 -8.67 5.22
N ALA A 19 24.89 -9.33 4.67
CA ALA A 19 25.11 -10.42 3.73
C ALA A 19 25.72 -9.97 2.39
N ARG A 20 25.37 -8.75 1.92
CA ARG A 20 25.95 -8.18 0.69
C ARG A 20 27.40 -7.76 0.92
N LEU A 21 27.67 -7.06 2.01
CA LEU A 21 29.00 -6.57 2.34
C LEU A 21 30.01 -7.72 2.45
N ARG A 22 29.68 -8.82 3.10
CA ARG A 22 30.56 -10.00 3.15
C ARG A 22 30.92 -10.53 1.77
N ARG A 23 29.99 -10.53 0.82
CA ARG A 23 30.27 -10.97 -0.56
C ARG A 23 31.17 -10.02 -1.35
N LEU A 24 31.31 -8.79 -0.88
CA LEU A 24 32.18 -7.77 -1.49
C LEU A 24 33.53 -7.71 -0.82
N ASP A 25 33.57 -7.89 0.50
CA ASP A 25 34.78 -7.86 1.31
C ASP A 25 34.81 -9.01 2.29
N GLU A 26 35.63 -10.03 1.98
CA GLU A 26 35.82 -11.22 2.81
C GLU A 26 36.61 -10.92 4.09
N THR A 27 37.31 -9.79 4.14
CA THR A 27 38.20 -9.42 5.27
C THR A 27 37.51 -8.51 6.28
N ALA A 28 36.38 -7.88 5.95
CA ALA A 28 35.67 -6.95 6.83
C ALA A 28 35.23 -7.64 8.14
N GLU A 29 35.39 -6.98 9.27
CA GLU A 29 34.76 -7.36 10.52
C GLU A 29 33.33 -6.81 10.54
N ILE A 30 32.31 -7.69 10.54
CA ILE A 30 30.90 -7.29 10.46
C ILE A 30 30.21 -7.70 11.76
N VAL A 31 29.74 -6.72 12.53
CA VAL A 31 28.96 -6.91 13.75
C VAL A 31 27.53 -6.43 13.51
N LEU A 32 26.54 -7.27 13.77
CA LEU A 32 25.13 -6.94 13.66
C LEU A 32 24.47 -6.98 15.04
N LEU A 33 23.97 -5.84 15.48
CA LEU A 33 23.30 -5.65 16.76
C LEU A 33 21.77 -5.68 16.57
N GLU A 34 21.09 -6.54 17.31
CA GLU A 34 19.63 -6.62 17.28
C GLU A 34 19.07 -6.65 18.72
N ARG A 35 18.16 -5.70 19.03
CA ARG A 35 17.55 -5.62 20.36
C ARG A 35 16.57 -6.76 20.65
N GLY A 36 15.94 -7.29 19.60
CA GLY A 36 15.02 -8.42 19.69
C GLY A 36 15.73 -9.76 19.75
N ALA A 37 14.96 -10.83 19.85
CA ALA A 37 15.46 -12.20 19.89
C ALA A 37 15.71 -12.80 18.48
N TYR A 38 15.23 -12.17 17.43
CA TYR A 38 15.21 -12.70 16.06
C TYR A 38 15.72 -11.68 15.07
N ILE A 39 16.47 -12.17 14.08
CA ILE A 39 16.91 -11.43 12.90
C ILE A 39 16.23 -11.99 11.65
N SER A 40 16.23 -11.22 10.58
CA SER A 40 15.82 -11.66 9.23
C SER A 40 14.56 -12.53 9.24
N TYR A 41 13.53 -12.09 9.94
CA TYR A 41 12.24 -12.78 9.95
C TYR A 41 11.25 -12.14 8.99
N ALA A 42 10.24 -12.91 8.57
CA ALA A 42 9.21 -12.50 7.62
C ALA A 42 8.14 -11.65 8.32
N ASN A 43 8.37 -10.34 8.51
CA ASN A 43 7.40 -9.41 9.11
C ASN A 43 6.04 -9.49 8.42
N CYS A 44 6.02 -9.45 7.07
CA CYS A 44 4.79 -9.53 6.29
C CYS A 44 4.10 -10.90 6.39
N GLY A 45 4.75 -11.93 6.96
CA GLY A 45 4.17 -13.24 7.23
C GLY A 45 3.42 -13.32 8.56
N LEU A 46 3.62 -12.36 9.46
CA LEU A 46 3.07 -12.41 10.81
C LEU A 46 1.54 -12.44 10.85
N PRO A 47 0.79 -11.61 10.09
CA PRO A 47 -0.67 -11.69 10.04
C PRO A 47 -1.15 -13.08 9.59
N TYR A 48 -0.52 -13.63 8.56
CA TYR A 48 -0.85 -14.94 7.99
C TYR A 48 -0.53 -16.10 8.93
N HIS A 49 0.45 -15.90 9.83
CA HIS A 49 0.72 -16.85 10.90
C HIS A 49 -0.33 -16.77 12.00
N VAL A 50 -0.80 -15.57 12.34
CA VAL A 50 -1.92 -15.40 13.28
C VAL A 50 -3.18 -16.11 12.79
N GLY A 51 -3.48 -16.00 11.49
CA GLY A 51 -4.63 -16.66 10.83
C GLY A 51 -4.43 -18.15 10.49
N ASP A 52 -3.33 -18.75 10.91
CA ASP A 52 -2.97 -20.17 10.63
C ASP A 52 -2.79 -20.52 9.13
N VAL A 53 -2.67 -19.53 8.26
CA VAL A 53 -2.29 -19.70 6.85
C VAL A 53 -0.84 -20.16 6.76
N ILE A 54 0.07 -19.48 7.47
CA ILE A 54 1.44 -19.92 7.71
C ILE A 54 1.44 -20.73 9.02
N LYS A 55 1.34 -22.04 8.92
CA LYS A 55 1.20 -22.93 10.09
C LYS A 55 2.46 -23.00 10.94
N SER A 56 3.63 -23.10 10.31
CA SER A 56 4.90 -23.28 11.01
C SER A 56 5.49 -21.92 11.41
N ARG A 57 5.64 -21.71 12.72
CA ARG A 57 6.35 -20.55 13.27
C ARG A 57 7.79 -20.44 12.76
N SER A 58 8.47 -21.57 12.58
CA SER A 58 9.84 -21.60 12.08
C SER A 58 9.96 -21.13 10.63
N ALA A 59 8.90 -21.20 9.83
CA ALA A 59 8.89 -20.67 8.47
C ALA A 59 9.02 -19.14 8.42
N LEU A 60 8.70 -18.45 9.52
CA LEU A 60 8.90 -16.99 9.64
C LEU A 60 10.36 -16.62 9.86
N LEU A 61 11.20 -17.53 10.37
CA LEU A 61 12.60 -17.26 10.73
C LEU A 61 13.51 -17.60 9.55
N LEU A 62 13.78 -16.62 8.69
CA LEU A 62 14.51 -16.84 7.44
C LEU A 62 16.00 -17.09 7.67
N GLN A 63 16.60 -16.46 8.67
CA GLN A 63 17.98 -16.67 9.10
C GLN A 63 18.06 -16.67 10.63
N THR A 64 19.07 -17.38 11.14
CA THR A 64 19.45 -17.35 12.56
C THR A 64 20.84 -16.73 12.73
N PRO A 65 21.22 -16.30 13.95
CA PRO A 65 22.59 -15.85 14.23
C PRO A 65 23.65 -16.86 13.80
N GLU A 66 23.42 -18.15 14.09
CA GLU A 66 24.33 -19.24 13.74
C GLU A 66 24.48 -19.41 12.23
N ALA A 67 23.35 -19.34 11.51
CA ALA A 67 23.35 -19.42 10.04
C ALA A 67 24.06 -18.23 9.40
N MET A 68 23.88 -17.01 9.93
CA MET A 68 24.59 -15.81 9.47
C MET A 68 26.09 -15.92 9.74
N LYS A 69 26.49 -16.42 10.91
CA LYS A 69 27.89 -16.66 11.23
C LYS A 69 28.51 -17.71 10.31
N GLN A 70 27.82 -18.82 10.08
CA GLN A 70 28.32 -19.92 9.26
C GLN A 70 28.42 -19.55 7.78
N LYS A 71 27.41 -18.86 7.23
CA LYS A 71 27.32 -18.56 5.80
C LYS A 71 28.07 -17.28 5.41
N PHE A 72 28.11 -16.30 6.31
CA PHE A 72 28.57 -14.94 6.01
C PHE A 72 29.63 -14.43 7.00
N ALA A 73 30.09 -15.22 7.95
CA ALA A 73 31.04 -14.80 8.98
C ALA A 73 30.65 -13.45 9.65
N VAL A 74 29.35 -13.24 9.90
CA VAL A 74 28.82 -12.07 10.60
C VAL A 74 28.66 -12.39 12.08
N ASP A 75 29.19 -11.52 12.94
CA ASP A 75 28.97 -11.57 14.38
C ASP A 75 27.60 -10.97 14.71
N VAL A 76 26.58 -11.81 14.85
CA VAL A 76 25.22 -11.41 15.15
C VAL A 76 24.96 -11.50 16.65
N ARG A 77 24.61 -10.36 17.24
CA ARG A 77 24.30 -10.27 18.68
C ARG A 77 22.84 -9.86 18.87
N VAL A 78 21.98 -10.85 19.09
CA VAL A 78 20.57 -10.64 19.46
C VAL A 78 20.46 -10.25 20.93
N LYS A 79 19.35 -9.58 21.32
CA LYS A 79 19.13 -9.03 22.66
C LYS A 79 20.22 -8.05 23.08
N ASN A 80 20.82 -7.37 22.11
CA ASN A 80 21.83 -6.34 22.28
C ASN A 80 21.32 -5.04 21.63
N GLU A 81 20.88 -4.09 22.47
CA GLU A 81 20.30 -2.82 22.05
C GLU A 81 21.37 -1.74 21.96
N ALA A 82 21.54 -1.14 20.79
CA ALA A 82 22.32 0.06 20.62
C ALA A 82 21.55 1.25 21.25
N VAL A 83 22.11 1.86 22.30
CA VAL A 83 21.43 2.91 23.07
C VAL A 83 21.97 4.30 22.82
N SER A 84 23.24 4.45 22.40
CA SER A 84 23.84 5.72 22.00
C SER A 84 24.99 5.53 21.02
N ILE A 85 25.30 6.59 20.28
CA ILE A 85 26.42 6.66 19.32
C ILE A 85 27.31 7.83 19.70
N ASP A 86 28.60 7.58 19.94
CA ASP A 86 29.63 8.59 20.10
C ASP A 86 30.41 8.70 18.77
N ARG A 87 30.13 9.76 18.02
CA ARG A 87 30.68 9.98 16.66
C ARG A 87 32.16 10.34 16.70
N ASP A 88 32.61 11.03 17.76
CA ASP A 88 34.00 11.47 17.89
C ASP A 88 34.92 10.28 18.19
N LYS A 89 34.46 9.38 19.07
CA LYS A 89 35.19 8.14 19.41
C LYS A 89 34.92 7.01 18.39
N LYS A 90 33.91 7.15 17.53
CA LYS A 90 33.40 6.09 16.67
C LYS A 90 33.04 4.82 17.45
N THR A 91 32.22 4.98 18.50
CA THR A 91 31.71 3.87 19.32
C THR A 91 30.21 3.90 19.42
N VAL A 92 29.62 2.72 19.58
CA VAL A 92 28.22 2.51 19.91
C VAL A 92 28.15 1.94 21.32
N THR A 93 27.40 2.58 22.22
CA THR A 93 27.08 1.97 23.51
C THR A 93 25.98 0.96 23.33
N VAL A 94 26.23 -0.26 23.70
CA VAL A 94 25.32 -1.40 23.54
C VAL A 94 24.90 -1.90 24.92
N LYS A 95 23.57 -2.06 25.10
CA LYS A 95 22.98 -2.63 26.31
C LYS A 95 22.57 -4.08 26.07
N ARG A 96 23.03 -5.00 26.87
CA ARG A 96 22.50 -6.36 26.93
C ARG A 96 21.12 -6.34 27.57
N VAL A 97 20.09 -6.65 26.80
CA VAL A 97 18.68 -6.50 27.25
C VAL A 97 18.37 -7.37 28.47
N GLU A 98 18.99 -8.56 28.56
CA GLU A 98 18.73 -9.53 29.63
C GLU A 98 19.38 -9.15 30.97
N THR A 99 20.59 -8.62 30.95
CA THR A 99 21.36 -8.30 32.17
C THR A 99 21.33 -6.83 32.54
N GLY A 100 21.01 -5.96 31.58
CA GLY A 100 21.09 -4.52 31.72
C GLY A 100 22.52 -3.96 31.62
N GLU A 101 23.55 -4.81 31.51
CA GLU A 101 24.96 -4.40 31.35
C GLU A 101 25.18 -3.67 30.06
N THR A 102 26.08 -2.68 30.06
CA THR A 102 26.47 -1.92 28.87
C THR A 102 27.94 -2.17 28.52
N TYR A 103 28.23 -2.15 27.21
CA TYR A 103 29.60 -2.17 26.69
C TYR A 103 29.70 -1.25 25.46
N GLU A 104 30.93 -0.92 25.07
CA GLU A 104 31.16 -0.14 23.87
C GLU A 104 31.63 -1.03 22.72
N GLU A 105 31.09 -0.77 21.52
CA GLU A 105 31.48 -1.41 20.26
C GLU A 105 32.03 -0.35 19.32
N SER A 106 33.31 -0.47 18.94
CA SER A 106 33.93 0.47 17.99
C SER A 106 33.56 0.15 16.55
N TYR A 107 33.58 1.17 15.68
CA TYR A 107 33.35 1.00 14.24
C TYR A 107 34.26 1.90 13.40
N ASP A 108 34.59 1.47 12.19
CA ASP A 108 35.09 2.33 11.12
C ASP A 108 33.91 2.92 10.33
N THR A 109 32.90 2.10 10.06
CA THR A 109 31.63 2.47 9.42
C THR A 109 30.43 1.93 10.22
N LEU A 110 29.39 2.74 10.33
CA LEU A 110 28.14 2.40 11.02
C LEU A 110 26.98 2.37 10.03
N VAL A 111 26.07 1.39 10.16
CA VAL A 111 24.78 1.35 9.43
C VAL A 111 23.64 1.37 10.41
N ILE A 112 22.75 2.36 10.31
CA ILE A 112 21.54 2.48 11.12
C ILE A 112 20.36 1.90 10.33
N SER A 113 19.84 0.75 10.77
CA SER A 113 18.70 0.05 10.18
C SER A 113 17.65 -0.27 11.24
N THR A 114 17.38 0.68 12.12
CA THR A 114 16.50 0.54 13.29
C THR A 114 15.01 0.44 12.95
N GLY A 115 14.66 0.66 11.68
CA GLY A 115 13.31 0.52 11.15
C GLY A 115 12.30 1.49 11.78
N SER A 116 11.11 0.98 12.01
CA SER A 116 9.98 1.71 12.58
C SER A 116 9.32 0.91 13.72
N SER A 117 8.42 1.55 14.45
CA SER A 117 7.63 0.94 15.52
C SER A 117 6.16 1.34 15.41
N PRO A 118 5.21 0.49 15.83
CA PRO A 118 3.79 0.82 15.86
C PRO A 118 3.52 2.08 16.68
N MET A 119 2.61 2.91 16.18
CA MET A 119 2.16 4.10 16.93
C MET A 119 1.22 3.69 18.06
N ARG A 120 1.42 4.29 19.24
CA ARG A 120 0.51 4.20 20.39
C ARG A 120 0.23 5.63 20.88
N PRO A 121 -0.79 6.31 20.32
CA PRO A 121 -1.17 7.65 20.76
C PRO A 121 -1.77 7.60 22.18
N PRO A 122 -1.84 8.73 22.88
CA PRO A 122 -2.34 8.78 24.25
C PRO A 122 -3.89 8.70 24.31
N ILE A 123 -4.45 7.60 23.82
CA ILE A 123 -5.88 7.31 23.96
C ILE A 123 -6.11 6.73 25.38
N PRO A 124 -7.10 7.22 26.13
CA PRO A 124 -7.41 6.69 27.44
C PRO A 124 -7.62 5.17 27.42
N GLY A 125 -6.94 4.46 28.32
CA GLY A 125 -7.06 3.02 28.47
C GLY A 125 -6.29 2.16 27.45
N ILE A 126 -5.44 2.76 26.59
CA ILE A 126 -4.71 2.05 25.53
C ILE A 126 -3.73 0.97 26.03
N ASP A 127 -3.29 1.06 27.29
CA ASP A 127 -2.28 0.16 27.87
C ASP A 127 -2.87 -1.12 28.49
N GLN A 128 -4.15 -1.42 28.25
CA GLN A 128 -4.75 -2.65 28.74
C GLN A 128 -4.14 -3.89 28.07
N PRO A 129 -4.03 -5.03 28.80
CA PRO A 129 -3.28 -6.22 28.33
C PRO A 129 -3.82 -6.86 27.05
N ARG A 130 -5.09 -6.59 26.70
CA ARG A 130 -5.72 -7.14 25.48
C ARG A 130 -5.67 -6.21 24.28
N ILE A 131 -4.93 -5.09 24.41
CA ILE A 131 -4.70 -4.14 23.32
C ILE A 131 -3.28 -4.32 22.82
N LEU A 132 -3.15 -5.03 21.68
CA LEU A 132 -1.88 -5.43 21.11
C LEU A 132 -1.62 -4.73 19.77
N SER A 133 -0.38 -4.70 19.35
CA SER A 133 0.05 -4.38 17.99
C SER A 133 0.73 -5.61 17.41
N LEU A 134 0.78 -5.74 16.09
CA LEU A 134 1.51 -6.81 15.43
C LEU A 134 2.72 -6.22 14.70
N TRP A 135 3.93 -6.54 15.18
CA TRP A 135 5.17 -6.01 14.60
C TRP A 135 6.35 -6.99 14.63
N THR A 136 6.42 -7.81 15.66
CA THR A 136 7.51 -8.77 15.90
C THR A 136 6.96 -10.20 16.01
N VAL A 137 7.86 -11.18 15.95
CA VAL A 137 7.47 -12.60 16.16
C VAL A 137 6.85 -12.81 17.55
N PRO A 138 7.39 -12.25 18.67
CA PRO A 138 6.72 -12.34 19.97
C PRO A 138 5.31 -11.74 20.00
N ASP A 139 5.03 -10.68 19.23
CA ASP A 139 3.67 -10.14 19.15
C ASP A 139 2.70 -11.14 18.52
N ALA A 140 3.12 -11.81 17.44
CA ALA A 140 2.31 -12.85 16.81
C ALA A 140 2.09 -14.04 17.75
N ASP A 141 3.12 -14.45 18.50
CA ASP A 141 3.02 -15.50 19.52
C ASP A 141 2.01 -15.11 20.61
N ALA A 142 2.08 -13.87 21.12
CA ALA A 142 1.17 -13.36 22.15
C ALA A 142 -0.28 -13.31 21.66
N ILE A 143 -0.51 -12.85 20.42
CA ILE A 143 -1.86 -12.81 19.82
C ILE A 143 -2.42 -14.23 19.67
N ARG A 144 -1.63 -15.18 19.13
CA ARG A 144 -2.05 -16.57 18.97
C ARG A 144 -2.36 -17.24 20.31
N THR A 145 -1.52 -17.03 21.31
CA THR A 145 -1.74 -17.53 22.67
C THR A 145 -3.05 -16.98 23.23
N LEU A 146 -3.29 -15.69 23.09
CA LEU A 146 -4.50 -15.05 23.58
C LEU A 146 -5.77 -15.64 22.93
N ILE A 147 -5.73 -15.89 21.61
CA ILE A 147 -6.84 -16.48 20.86
C ILE A 147 -7.08 -17.92 21.33
N SER A 148 -6.02 -18.74 21.45
CA SER A 148 -6.14 -20.18 21.71
C SER A 148 -6.48 -20.51 23.16
N GLU A 149 -5.87 -19.82 24.12
CA GLU A 149 -5.97 -20.17 25.55
C GLU A 149 -7.10 -19.44 26.27
N ASN A 150 -7.54 -18.28 25.76
CA ASN A 150 -8.53 -17.44 26.47
C ASN A 150 -9.90 -17.41 25.79
N HIS A 151 -10.17 -18.31 24.85
CA HIS A 151 -11.46 -18.40 24.16
C HIS A 151 -11.99 -17.05 23.65
N VAL A 152 -11.10 -16.28 23.00
CA VAL A 152 -11.46 -14.98 22.41
C VAL A 152 -12.39 -15.21 21.22
N GLU A 153 -13.60 -14.66 21.27
CA GLU A 153 -14.60 -14.79 20.22
C GLU A 153 -14.70 -13.53 19.34
N THR A 154 -14.31 -12.38 19.88
CA THR A 154 -14.48 -11.08 19.23
C THR A 154 -13.16 -10.31 19.17
N ALA A 155 -12.93 -9.65 18.05
CA ALA A 155 -11.77 -8.77 17.87
C ALA A 155 -12.18 -7.43 17.25
N VAL A 156 -11.54 -6.36 17.72
CA VAL A 156 -11.61 -5.04 17.10
C VAL A 156 -10.24 -4.70 16.52
N VAL A 157 -10.18 -4.46 15.22
CA VAL A 157 -8.99 -3.94 14.55
C VAL A 157 -9.14 -2.44 14.37
N VAL A 158 -8.19 -1.67 14.87
CA VAL A 158 -8.18 -0.20 14.79
C VAL A 158 -7.15 0.24 13.76
N GLY A 159 -7.62 0.80 12.66
CA GLY A 159 -6.85 1.23 11.49
C GLY A 159 -7.07 0.34 10.27
N GLY A 160 -7.48 0.93 9.15
CA GLY A 160 -7.78 0.29 7.86
C GLY A 160 -6.63 0.32 6.85
N GLY A 161 -5.37 0.41 7.32
CA GLY A 161 -4.17 0.29 6.48
C GLY A 161 -3.80 -1.16 6.15
N PHE A 162 -2.62 -1.38 5.56
CA PHE A 162 -2.14 -2.73 5.17
C PHE A 162 -2.24 -3.75 6.31
N ILE A 163 -1.60 -3.46 7.44
CA ILE A 163 -1.57 -4.36 8.60
C ILE A 163 -2.98 -4.62 9.14
N GLY A 164 -3.82 -3.57 9.22
CA GLY A 164 -5.18 -3.71 9.72
C GLY A 164 -6.06 -4.57 8.83
N LEU A 165 -5.96 -4.43 7.52
CA LEU A 165 -6.70 -5.26 6.55
C LEU A 165 -6.26 -6.72 6.61
N GLU A 166 -4.93 -6.98 6.60
CA GLU A 166 -4.39 -8.33 6.75
C GLU A 166 -4.78 -8.95 8.09
N MET A 167 -4.76 -8.18 9.18
CA MET A 167 -5.20 -8.67 10.49
C MET A 167 -6.70 -8.96 10.53
N ALA A 168 -7.54 -8.10 9.95
CA ALA A 168 -8.99 -8.33 9.91
C ALA A 168 -9.32 -9.64 9.16
N GLU A 169 -8.69 -9.88 8.00
CA GLU A 169 -8.81 -11.14 7.26
C GLU A 169 -8.36 -12.33 8.09
N ASN A 170 -7.16 -12.26 8.67
CA ASN A 170 -6.55 -13.40 9.35
C ASN A 170 -7.20 -13.72 10.70
N LEU A 171 -7.70 -12.73 11.43
CA LEU A 171 -8.54 -12.95 12.63
C LEU A 171 -9.89 -13.59 12.26
N LYS A 172 -10.45 -13.20 11.12
CA LYS A 172 -11.66 -13.85 10.59
C LYS A 172 -11.40 -15.31 10.22
N HIS A 173 -10.27 -15.62 9.57
CA HIS A 173 -9.83 -17.00 9.31
C HIS A 173 -9.61 -17.81 10.59
N ALA A 174 -9.12 -17.17 11.67
CA ALA A 174 -8.99 -17.79 12.99
C ALA A 174 -10.35 -18.00 13.69
N GLY A 175 -11.48 -17.65 13.06
CA GLY A 175 -12.84 -17.91 13.53
C GLY A 175 -13.45 -16.82 14.41
N LEU A 176 -12.82 -15.66 14.56
CA LEU A 176 -13.31 -14.57 15.38
C LEU A 176 -14.41 -13.76 14.64
N LYS A 177 -15.30 -13.13 15.40
CA LYS A 177 -16.12 -12.02 14.91
C LYS A 177 -15.27 -10.76 14.93
N VAL A 178 -15.12 -10.13 13.77
CA VAL A 178 -14.19 -9.00 13.59
C VAL A 178 -14.95 -7.72 13.28
N SER A 179 -14.61 -6.65 13.99
CA SER A 179 -14.97 -5.27 13.65
C SER A 179 -13.71 -4.51 13.24
N LEU A 180 -13.75 -3.78 12.13
CA LEU A 180 -12.68 -2.91 11.65
C LEU A 180 -13.11 -1.44 11.80
N VAL A 181 -12.33 -0.67 12.54
CA VAL A 181 -12.58 0.75 12.82
C VAL A 181 -11.53 1.60 12.12
N GLU A 182 -11.95 2.53 11.27
CA GLU A 182 -11.07 3.46 10.57
C GLU A 182 -11.56 4.91 10.77
N MET A 183 -10.65 5.78 11.16
CA MET A 183 -10.95 7.19 11.41
C MET A 183 -11.25 7.97 10.12
N LEU A 184 -10.67 7.55 9.01
CA LEU A 184 -10.94 8.09 7.70
C LEU A 184 -12.25 7.49 7.13
N ASP A 185 -12.78 8.11 6.10
CA ASP A 185 -13.95 7.66 5.36
C ASP A 185 -13.70 6.42 4.49
N GLN A 186 -12.45 5.95 4.44
CA GLN A 186 -12.04 4.79 3.65
C GLN A 186 -10.92 3.97 4.30
N VAL A 187 -10.89 2.67 4.00
CA VAL A 187 -9.71 1.84 4.19
C VAL A 187 -8.69 2.06 3.07
N MET A 188 -7.49 1.53 3.23
CA MET A 188 -6.45 1.55 2.21
C MET A 188 -6.19 2.96 1.66
N ALA A 189 -5.87 3.92 2.51
CA ALA A 189 -5.60 5.32 2.15
C ALA A 189 -4.66 5.56 0.94
N PRO A 190 -3.73 4.64 0.56
CA PRO A 190 -2.94 4.78 -0.67
C PRO A 190 -3.74 4.75 -1.98
N ILE A 191 -4.95 4.19 -2.03
CA ILE A 191 -5.82 4.25 -3.21
C ILE A 191 -6.88 5.35 -3.03
N ASP A 192 -7.54 5.77 -4.12
CA ASP A 192 -8.60 6.76 -4.08
C ASP A 192 -9.90 6.19 -3.53
N PHE A 193 -10.80 7.08 -3.09
CA PHE A 193 -12.02 6.72 -2.37
C PHE A 193 -12.89 5.73 -3.16
N GLU A 194 -13.17 6.03 -4.42
CA GLU A 194 -13.99 5.19 -5.30
C GLU A 194 -13.40 3.79 -5.54
N MET A 195 -12.07 3.67 -5.51
CA MET A 195 -11.39 2.37 -5.59
C MET A 195 -11.50 1.60 -4.28
N ALA A 196 -11.47 2.31 -3.14
CA ALA A 196 -11.61 1.71 -1.82
C ALA A 196 -13.03 1.17 -1.57
N GLN A 197 -14.07 1.74 -2.20
CA GLN A 197 -15.45 1.25 -2.08
C GLN A 197 -15.58 -0.23 -2.46
N ILE A 198 -14.84 -0.68 -3.48
CA ILE A 198 -14.83 -2.10 -3.88
C ILE A 198 -14.32 -2.99 -2.72
N LEU A 199 -13.35 -2.50 -1.94
CA LEU A 199 -12.86 -3.21 -0.76
C LEU A 199 -13.87 -3.16 0.38
N HIS A 200 -14.56 -2.02 0.57
CA HIS A 200 -15.56 -1.87 1.63
C HIS A 200 -16.71 -2.88 1.47
N GLU A 201 -17.21 -3.03 0.24
CA GLU A 201 -18.23 -4.02 -0.10
C GLU A 201 -17.74 -5.44 0.23
N ASN A 202 -16.56 -5.80 -0.26
CA ASN A 202 -15.96 -7.12 -0.04
C ASN A 202 -15.70 -7.43 1.45
N ILE A 203 -15.24 -6.45 2.23
CA ILE A 203 -15.01 -6.60 3.67
C ILE A 203 -16.33 -6.92 4.40
N ARG A 204 -17.42 -6.21 4.04
CA ARG A 204 -18.75 -6.45 4.63
C ARG A 204 -19.33 -7.81 4.20
N GLU A 205 -19.18 -8.18 2.92
CA GLU A 205 -19.62 -9.49 2.40
C GLU A 205 -18.92 -10.65 3.11
N ASN A 206 -17.65 -10.46 3.52
CA ASN A 206 -16.91 -11.43 4.31
C ASN A 206 -17.25 -11.41 5.82
N GLY A 207 -18.28 -10.64 6.20
CA GLY A 207 -18.82 -10.63 7.56
C GLY A 207 -17.91 -9.92 8.56
N VAL A 208 -17.23 -8.87 8.14
CA VAL A 208 -16.52 -7.92 9.01
C VAL A 208 -17.37 -6.67 9.17
N ASP A 209 -17.65 -6.29 10.42
CA ASP A 209 -18.33 -5.04 10.73
C ASP A 209 -17.38 -3.86 10.46
N LEU A 210 -17.68 -3.03 9.47
CA LEU A 210 -16.82 -1.93 9.02
C LEU A 210 -17.36 -0.58 9.50
N TYR A 211 -16.56 0.11 10.33
CA TYR A 211 -16.82 1.46 10.86
C TYR A 211 -15.84 2.43 10.24
N LEU A 212 -16.32 3.32 9.36
CA LEU A 212 -15.55 4.34 8.65
C LEU A 212 -15.94 5.73 9.14
N GLY A 213 -15.01 6.69 9.03
CA GLY A 213 -15.22 8.05 9.53
C GLY A 213 -15.37 8.12 11.05
N ASP A 214 -15.01 7.06 11.76
CA ASP A 214 -15.27 6.91 13.21
C ASP A 214 -14.00 6.40 13.93
N GLY A 215 -13.37 7.26 14.67
CA GLY A 215 -12.15 6.94 15.42
C GLY A 215 -12.44 6.45 16.82
N VAL A 216 -11.47 5.77 17.42
CA VAL A 216 -11.53 5.37 18.83
C VAL A 216 -11.33 6.59 19.73
N ASN A 217 -12.20 6.73 20.73
CA ASN A 217 -12.16 7.77 21.74
C ASN A 217 -11.50 7.29 23.05
N ALA A 218 -11.85 6.09 23.50
CA ALA A 218 -11.29 5.51 24.73
C ALA A 218 -11.41 3.97 24.70
N PHE A 219 -10.65 3.34 25.58
CA PHE A 219 -10.75 1.93 25.91
C PHE A 219 -11.10 1.77 27.39
N GLU A 220 -12.10 1.00 27.70
CA GLU A 220 -12.51 0.73 29.09
C GLU A 220 -12.45 -0.76 29.37
N ALA A 221 -12.01 -1.13 30.57
CA ALA A 221 -12.01 -2.52 30.99
C ALA A 221 -13.44 -3.02 31.23
N ASP A 222 -13.76 -4.22 30.76
CA ASP A 222 -15.04 -4.91 30.96
C ASP A 222 -14.78 -6.38 31.33
N GLY A 223 -14.51 -6.62 32.58
CA GLY A 223 -14.04 -7.92 33.05
C GLY A 223 -12.73 -8.33 32.35
N ILE A 224 -12.77 -9.39 31.57
CA ILE A 224 -11.64 -9.83 30.75
C ILE A 224 -11.60 -9.17 29.36
N ASN A 225 -12.68 -8.51 28.96
CA ASN A 225 -12.81 -7.85 27.65
C ASN A 225 -12.45 -6.37 27.73
N VAL A 226 -12.47 -5.71 26.58
CA VAL A 226 -12.26 -4.28 26.41
C VAL A 226 -13.47 -3.69 25.68
N ASN A 227 -14.08 -2.66 26.26
CA ASN A 227 -15.06 -1.82 25.59
C ASN A 227 -14.32 -0.73 24.80
N VAL A 228 -14.38 -0.79 23.48
CA VAL A 228 -13.82 0.18 22.55
C VAL A 228 -14.88 1.24 22.29
N GLN A 229 -14.70 2.43 22.84
CA GLN A 229 -15.61 3.57 22.67
C GLN A 229 -15.23 4.34 21.40
N LEU A 230 -16.15 4.46 20.46
CA LEU A 230 -15.98 5.23 19.23
C LEU A 230 -16.40 6.69 19.42
N LYS A 231 -15.91 7.59 18.58
CA LYS A 231 -16.26 9.01 18.59
C LYS A 231 -17.75 9.26 18.32
N SER A 232 -18.41 8.39 17.58
CA SER A 232 -19.87 8.41 17.36
C SER A 232 -20.69 8.11 18.61
N GLY A 233 -20.07 7.67 19.71
CA GLY A 233 -20.72 7.21 20.92
C GLY A 233 -21.05 5.71 20.92
N LYS A 234 -20.76 4.98 19.84
CA LYS A 234 -20.93 3.53 19.80
C LYS A 234 -19.82 2.84 20.62
N THR A 235 -20.19 1.76 21.30
CA THR A 235 -19.25 0.92 22.06
C THR A 235 -19.20 -0.47 21.44
N LEU A 236 -17.99 -0.99 21.23
CA LEU A 236 -17.73 -2.32 20.72
C LEU A 236 -17.04 -3.14 21.81
N ASN A 237 -17.60 -4.29 22.18
CA ASN A 237 -16.99 -5.19 23.18
C ASN A 237 -16.05 -6.18 22.46
N ALA A 238 -14.79 -6.22 22.87
CA ALA A 238 -13.75 -7.02 22.26
C ALA A 238 -12.98 -7.86 23.26
N GLY A 239 -12.80 -9.14 22.94
CA GLY A 239 -11.88 -10.02 23.64
C GLY A 239 -10.41 -9.75 23.26
N LEU A 240 -10.18 -9.09 22.12
CA LEU A 240 -8.86 -8.70 21.60
C LEU A 240 -8.99 -7.40 20.80
N VAL A 241 -8.06 -6.47 20.99
CA VAL A 241 -7.92 -5.26 20.16
C VAL A 241 -6.56 -5.25 19.47
N ILE A 242 -6.54 -5.02 18.16
CA ILE A 242 -5.31 -4.86 17.39
C ILE A 242 -5.17 -3.39 16.96
N LEU A 243 -4.10 -2.74 17.39
CA LEU A 243 -3.77 -1.37 16.97
C LEU A 243 -2.90 -1.43 15.70
N ALA A 244 -3.46 -0.97 14.58
CA ALA A 244 -2.81 -0.89 13.27
C ALA A 244 -2.89 0.53 12.68
N ILE A 245 -2.70 1.55 13.52
CA ILE A 245 -2.90 2.98 13.23
C ILE A 245 -1.67 3.70 12.67
N GLY A 246 -0.73 2.95 12.13
CA GLY A 246 0.49 3.45 11.52
C GLY A 246 1.74 3.22 12.35
N VAL A 247 2.87 3.70 11.80
CA VAL A 247 4.21 3.49 12.36
C VAL A 247 4.97 4.81 12.46
N LYS A 248 5.94 4.87 13.39
CA LYS A 248 6.91 5.95 13.49
C LYS A 248 8.34 5.42 13.27
N PRO A 249 9.24 6.19 12.61
CA PRO A 249 10.63 5.79 12.45
C PRO A 249 11.36 5.78 13.80
N ASN A 250 12.28 4.83 13.98
CA ASN A 250 13.11 4.71 15.18
C ASN A 250 14.42 5.52 15.02
N GLY A 251 14.29 6.83 14.76
CA GLY A 251 15.42 7.72 14.50
C GLY A 251 16.00 8.42 15.74
N GLU A 252 15.50 8.13 16.93
CA GLU A 252 15.90 8.80 18.16
C GLU A 252 17.41 8.63 18.46
N ILE A 253 17.97 7.45 18.20
CA ILE A 253 19.41 7.21 18.40
C ILE A 253 20.26 8.09 17.50
N ALA A 254 19.85 8.29 16.24
CA ALA A 254 20.52 9.17 15.29
C ALA A 254 20.39 10.65 15.68
N LYS A 255 19.19 11.07 16.08
CA LYS A 255 18.93 12.44 16.57
C LYS A 255 19.78 12.77 17.79
N ASN A 256 19.86 11.86 18.76
CA ASN A 256 20.62 12.05 19.99
C ASN A 256 22.14 12.09 19.72
N ALA A 257 22.60 11.44 18.65
CA ALA A 257 23.99 11.52 18.16
C ALA A 257 24.27 12.78 17.32
N GLY A 258 23.30 13.69 17.16
CA GLY A 258 23.43 14.92 16.38
C GLY A 258 23.42 14.72 14.87
N LEU A 259 22.90 13.59 14.38
CA LEU A 259 22.63 13.38 12.95
C LEU A 259 21.36 14.12 12.50
N ALA A 260 21.32 14.53 11.24
CA ALA A 260 20.15 15.20 10.68
C ALA A 260 18.95 14.26 10.61
N VAL A 261 17.81 14.70 11.16
CA VAL A 261 16.53 14.01 11.09
C VAL A 261 15.43 14.97 10.63
N ASN A 262 14.44 14.47 9.93
CA ASN A 262 13.28 15.27 9.51
C ASN A 262 12.26 15.47 10.67
N ALA A 263 11.22 16.27 10.42
CA ALA A 263 10.19 16.58 11.42
C ALA A 263 9.41 15.33 11.94
N ARG A 264 9.42 14.22 11.20
CA ARG A 264 8.79 12.96 11.60
C ARG A 264 9.76 12.01 12.33
N GLY A 265 11.02 12.41 12.52
CA GLY A 265 12.06 11.60 13.13
C GLY A 265 12.80 10.66 12.17
N GLY A 266 12.54 10.76 10.86
CA GLY A 266 13.26 9.99 9.84
C GLY A 266 14.66 10.55 9.62
N ILE A 267 15.67 9.67 9.49
CA ILE A 267 17.06 10.05 9.26
C ILE A 267 17.20 10.59 7.84
N VAL A 268 17.79 11.78 7.72
CA VAL A 268 18.11 12.38 6.42
C VAL A 268 19.36 11.73 5.85
N VAL A 269 19.27 11.25 4.62
CA VAL A 269 20.37 10.63 3.88
C VAL A 269 20.54 11.26 2.50
N ASP A 270 21.74 11.18 1.95
CA ASP A 270 22.03 11.51 0.57
C ASP A 270 21.59 10.36 -0.39
N GLU A 271 21.85 10.52 -1.67
CA GLU A 271 21.54 9.51 -2.69
C GLU A 271 22.36 8.22 -2.56
N HIS A 272 23.50 8.27 -1.87
CA HIS A 272 24.36 7.13 -1.56
C HIS A 272 24.00 6.48 -0.21
N LEU A 273 22.94 6.95 0.45
CA LEU A 273 22.44 6.51 1.77
C LEU A 273 23.37 6.87 2.95
N ARG A 274 24.24 7.87 2.78
CA ARG A 274 25.05 8.45 3.85
C ARG A 274 24.22 9.46 4.63
N THR A 275 24.40 9.47 5.94
CA THR A 275 23.82 10.49 6.81
C THR A 275 24.61 11.81 6.73
N SER A 276 24.34 12.75 7.63
CA SER A 276 25.17 13.95 7.78
C SER A 276 26.59 13.67 8.30
N ASP A 277 26.89 12.42 8.62
CA ASP A 277 28.24 11.93 8.93
C ASP A 277 28.67 10.91 7.87
N PRO A 278 29.77 11.13 7.15
CA PRO A 278 30.19 10.27 6.04
C PRO A 278 30.59 8.85 6.46
N ALA A 279 30.86 8.61 7.75
CA ALA A 279 31.12 7.28 8.29
C ALA A 279 29.86 6.53 8.69
N ILE A 280 28.67 7.17 8.59
CA ILE A 280 27.41 6.59 9.04
C ILE A 280 26.39 6.55 7.90
N TYR A 281 25.92 5.36 7.57
CA TYR A 281 24.85 5.09 6.62
C TYR A 281 23.52 4.84 7.36
N ALA A 282 22.39 5.04 6.69
CA ALA A 282 21.11 4.61 7.20
C ALA A 282 20.21 4.04 6.11
N VAL A 283 19.42 3.00 6.44
CA VAL A 283 18.59 2.25 5.47
C VAL A 283 17.28 1.76 6.09
N GLY A 284 16.28 1.52 5.26
CA GLY A 284 14.98 0.96 5.65
C GLY A 284 13.99 2.02 6.14
N ASP A 285 12.99 1.60 6.91
CA ASP A 285 11.86 2.45 7.33
C ASP A 285 12.27 3.67 8.16
N VAL A 286 13.50 3.69 8.67
CA VAL A 286 14.01 4.77 9.52
C VAL A 286 14.44 6.01 8.72
N ILE A 287 14.62 5.89 7.39
CA ILE A 287 15.15 6.99 6.57
C ILE A 287 14.08 7.79 5.85
N GLU A 288 14.42 9.05 5.56
CA GLU A 288 13.74 9.87 4.57
C GLU A 288 14.15 9.44 3.16
N VAL A 289 13.18 9.32 2.26
CA VAL A 289 13.40 8.97 0.85
C VAL A 289 12.87 10.06 -0.07
N THR A 290 13.33 10.05 -1.33
CA THR A 290 12.75 10.90 -2.38
C THR A 290 11.56 10.18 -3.01
N ASP A 291 10.40 10.85 -3.07
CA ASP A 291 9.25 10.41 -3.87
C ASP A 291 9.63 10.45 -5.35
N TYR A 292 9.52 9.32 -6.04
CA TYR A 292 9.94 9.21 -7.43
C TYR A 292 9.09 10.09 -8.38
N VAL A 293 7.81 10.28 -8.04
CA VAL A 293 6.86 11.00 -8.91
C VAL A 293 7.03 12.51 -8.82
N PHE A 294 7.22 13.02 -7.60
CA PHE A 294 7.21 14.47 -7.32
C PHE A 294 8.59 15.05 -7.02
N GLY A 295 9.56 14.21 -6.65
CA GLY A 295 10.88 14.66 -6.20
C GLY A 295 10.91 15.17 -4.75
N ASP A 296 9.76 15.20 -4.07
CA ASP A 296 9.64 15.65 -2.68
C ASP A 296 10.24 14.61 -1.71
N LYS A 297 10.62 15.06 -0.52
CA LYS A 297 11.05 14.17 0.56
C LYS A 297 9.85 13.57 1.29
N THR A 298 9.92 12.27 1.57
CA THR A 298 8.84 11.50 2.18
C THR A 298 9.35 10.29 2.97
N MET A 299 8.44 9.53 3.55
CA MET A 299 8.71 8.26 4.24
C MET A 299 7.88 7.16 3.55
N ILE A 300 8.53 6.10 3.07
CA ILE A 300 7.88 4.96 2.41
C ILE A 300 8.39 3.67 3.06
N PRO A 301 7.76 3.22 4.15
CA PRO A 301 8.18 2.03 4.90
C PRO A 301 7.72 0.76 4.19
N LEU A 302 8.57 0.25 3.28
CA LEU A 302 8.32 -0.96 2.50
C LEU A 302 9.57 -1.84 2.44
N ALA A 303 9.39 -3.15 2.51
CA ALA A 303 10.47 -4.13 2.55
C ALA A 303 11.32 -4.13 1.25
N GLY A 304 10.69 -3.95 0.07
CA GLY A 304 11.40 -3.87 -1.21
C GLY A 304 12.43 -2.75 -1.26
N PRO A 305 12.06 -1.49 -0.98
CA PRO A 305 12.99 -0.38 -0.78
C PRO A 305 14.08 -0.67 0.25
N ALA A 306 13.73 -1.16 1.44
CA ALA A 306 14.69 -1.44 2.51
C ALA A 306 15.79 -2.43 2.09
N ASN A 307 15.42 -3.51 1.39
CA ASN A 307 16.38 -4.50 0.88
C ASN A 307 17.31 -3.91 -0.20
N LYS A 308 16.79 -3.09 -1.12
CA LYS A 308 17.59 -2.39 -2.13
C LYS A 308 18.55 -1.40 -1.49
N GLN A 309 18.08 -0.64 -0.51
CA GLN A 309 18.91 0.32 0.24
C GLN A 309 20.03 -0.39 1.00
N GLY A 310 19.73 -1.51 1.68
CA GLY A 310 20.75 -2.32 2.35
C GLY A 310 21.85 -2.81 1.38
N ARG A 311 21.45 -3.22 0.17
CA ARG A 311 22.41 -3.60 -0.88
C ARG A 311 23.27 -2.42 -1.34
N ILE A 312 22.65 -1.28 -1.68
CA ILE A 312 23.33 -0.06 -2.12
C ILE A 312 24.32 0.44 -1.06
N ALA A 313 23.91 0.48 0.22
CA ALA A 313 24.78 0.86 1.31
C ALA A 313 26.01 -0.05 1.40
N ALA A 314 25.82 -1.37 1.27
CA ALA A 314 26.95 -2.31 1.28
C ALA A 314 27.90 -2.12 0.09
N ASP A 315 27.35 -1.88 -1.12
CA ASP A 315 28.16 -1.60 -2.31
C ASP A 315 29.01 -0.32 -2.10
N ASN A 316 28.43 0.74 -1.53
CA ASN A 316 29.11 2.01 -1.23
C ASN A 316 30.14 1.89 -0.09
N ILE A 317 29.85 1.12 0.94
CA ILE A 317 30.79 0.82 2.03
C ILE A 317 32.02 0.08 1.48
N ALA A 318 31.84 -0.79 0.50
CA ALA A 318 32.93 -1.51 -0.17
C ALA A 318 33.67 -0.67 -1.25
N GLY A 319 33.41 0.63 -1.34
CA GLY A 319 34.07 1.55 -2.26
C GLY A 319 33.39 1.75 -3.62
N GLY A 320 32.14 1.31 -3.75
CA GLY A 320 31.27 1.57 -4.90
C GLY A 320 30.69 2.98 -4.91
N ASP A 321 29.91 3.30 -5.97
CA ASP A 321 29.26 4.60 -6.18
C ASP A 321 27.79 4.41 -6.63
N GLU A 322 27.07 3.56 -5.94
CA GLU A 322 25.67 3.24 -6.24
C GLU A 322 24.71 4.29 -5.64
N THR A 323 23.63 4.61 -6.36
CA THR A 323 22.64 5.58 -5.92
C THR A 323 21.24 4.99 -5.73
N TYR A 324 20.54 5.47 -4.73
CA TYR A 324 19.13 5.18 -4.51
C TYR A 324 18.24 6.27 -5.10
N ASN A 325 17.70 6.02 -6.27
CA ASN A 325 16.95 7.00 -7.07
C ASN A 325 15.46 7.11 -6.66
N GLY A 326 15.18 7.18 -5.38
CA GLY A 326 13.85 7.37 -4.84
C GLY A 326 12.94 6.14 -4.90
N SER A 327 11.78 6.25 -4.27
CA SER A 327 10.76 5.21 -4.15
C SER A 327 9.46 5.59 -4.86
N GLN A 328 8.87 4.65 -5.60
CA GLN A 328 7.56 4.82 -6.27
C GLN A 328 6.40 4.48 -5.33
N GLY A 329 6.65 3.86 -4.19
CA GLY A 329 5.60 3.40 -3.29
C GLY A 329 4.73 2.27 -3.86
N THR A 330 5.28 1.48 -4.79
CA THR A 330 4.55 0.32 -5.35
C THR A 330 4.21 -0.66 -4.23
N SER A 331 2.92 -0.97 -4.11
CA SER A 331 2.40 -1.79 -3.01
C SER A 331 1.24 -2.66 -3.48
N VAL A 332 1.08 -3.78 -2.79
CA VAL A 332 -0.02 -4.73 -3.01
C VAL A 332 -0.47 -5.31 -1.67
N VAL A 333 -1.76 -5.56 -1.53
CA VAL A 333 -2.35 -6.21 -0.35
C VAL A 333 -3.47 -7.14 -0.79
N LYS A 334 -3.55 -8.28 -0.12
CA LYS A 334 -4.70 -9.18 -0.21
C LYS A 334 -5.75 -8.76 0.84
N VAL A 335 -7.00 -8.66 0.42
CA VAL A 335 -8.16 -8.35 1.26
C VAL A 335 -9.24 -9.37 0.96
N PHE A 336 -9.28 -10.46 1.71
CA PHE A 336 -10.08 -11.65 1.48
C PHE A 336 -9.84 -12.25 0.08
N ASP A 337 -10.81 -12.17 -0.80
CA ASP A 337 -10.69 -12.68 -2.17
C ASP A 337 -10.31 -11.59 -3.19
N LEU A 338 -10.14 -10.36 -2.74
CA LEU A 338 -9.63 -9.27 -3.56
C LEU A 338 -8.14 -9.00 -3.30
N THR A 339 -7.51 -8.47 -4.32
CA THR A 339 -6.18 -7.86 -4.30
C THR A 339 -6.31 -6.39 -4.63
N ALA A 340 -5.73 -5.53 -3.80
CA ALA A 340 -5.61 -4.10 -4.07
C ALA A 340 -4.13 -3.73 -4.24
N ALA A 341 -3.82 -2.97 -5.28
CA ALA A 341 -2.46 -2.53 -5.56
C ALA A 341 -2.42 -1.07 -6.02
N GLY A 342 -1.29 -0.42 -5.77
CA GLY A 342 -1.04 0.95 -6.20
C GLY A 342 0.43 1.21 -6.51
N VAL A 343 0.67 2.18 -7.37
CA VAL A 343 2.00 2.71 -7.69
C VAL A 343 1.93 4.22 -7.89
N GLY A 344 2.92 4.93 -7.38
CA GLY A 344 3.01 6.38 -7.52
C GLY A 344 1.93 7.12 -6.73
N ALA A 345 1.44 8.21 -7.28
CA ALA A 345 0.47 9.10 -6.65
C ALA A 345 -0.98 8.62 -6.83
N ASN A 346 -1.81 8.94 -5.84
CA ASN A 346 -3.27 8.92 -5.96
C ASN A 346 -3.80 10.34 -6.26
N GLU A 347 -5.08 10.46 -6.61
CA GLU A 347 -5.70 11.75 -6.97
C GLU A 347 -5.73 12.71 -5.77
N LYS A 348 -5.97 12.21 -4.55
CA LYS A 348 -5.93 13.01 -3.31
C LYS A 348 -4.58 13.72 -3.13
N GLN A 349 -3.48 13.04 -3.48
CA GLN A 349 -2.14 13.64 -3.40
C GLN A 349 -1.92 14.72 -4.47
N LEU A 350 -2.46 14.56 -5.68
CA LEU A 350 -2.44 15.60 -6.72
C LEU A 350 -3.24 16.82 -6.29
N ILE A 351 -4.46 16.62 -5.81
CA ILE A 351 -5.34 17.70 -5.30
C ILE A 351 -4.66 18.44 -4.14
N LYS A 352 -4.08 17.72 -3.17
CA LYS A 352 -3.34 18.33 -2.05
C LYS A 352 -2.17 19.21 -2.52
N ARG A 353 -1.59 18.91 -3.68
CA ARG A 353 -0.54 19.74 -4.33
C ARG A 353 -1.09 20.86 -5.21
N GLY A 354 -2.39 21.13 -5.16
CA GLY A 354 -3.05 22.16 -5.95
C GLY A 354 -3.18 21.85 -7.44
N ARG A 355 -3.00 20.56 -7.84
CA ARG A 355 -3.24 20.13 -9.21
C ARG A 355 -4.73 20.03 -9.49
N VAL A 356 -5.14 20.50 -10.66
CA VAL A 356 -6.53 20.53 -11.10
C VAL A 356 -6.71 19.54 -12.25
N ARG A 357 -7.71 18.67 -12.12
CA ARG A 357 -8.10 17.71 -13.17
C ARG A 357 -8.52 18.43 -14.43
N SER A 358 -8.29 17.85 -15.58
CA SER A 358 -8.50 18.40 -16.93
C SER A 358 -7.67 19.65 -17.25
N LYS A 359 -6.77 20.06 -16.34
CA LYS A 359 -5.81 21.15 -16.55
C LYS A 359 -4.37 20.69 -16.34
N ASP A 360 -4.08 20.04 -15.23
CA ASP A 360 -2.73 19.62 -14.84
C ASP A 360 -2.55 18.09 -14.97
N TYR A 361 -3.63 17.34 -14.88
CA TYR A 361 -3.69 15.89 -15.02
C TYR A 361 -5.06 15.43 -15.49
N GLU A 362 -5.14 14.19 -15.92
CA GLU A 362 -6.40 13.50 -16.20
C GLU A 362 -6.38 12.10 -15.61
N THR A 363 -7.58 11.51 -15.46
CA THR A 363 -7.76 10.16 -14.97
C THR A 363 -8.64 9.34 -15.89
N VAL A 364 -8.36 8.05 -15.95
CA VAL A 364 -9.25 7.07 -16.59
C VAL A 364 -9.44 5.87 -15.68
N THR A 365 -10.68 5.41 -15.59
CA THR A 365 -11.03 4.19 -14.85
C THR A 365 -11.73 3.23 -15.79
N ILE A 366 -11.22 2.00 -15.85
CA ILE A 366 -11.76 0.92 -16.66
C ILE A 366 -11.98 -0.33 -15.83
N THR A 367 -12.93 -1.16 -16.24
CA THR A 367 -13.09 -2.51 -15.71
C THR A 367 -12.84 -3.51 -16.83
N GLN A 368 -11.94 -4.47 -16.62
CA GLN A 368 -11.55 -5.50 -17.55
C GLN A 368 -11.47 -6.85 -16.85
N ASN A 369 -11.54 -7.94 -17.58
CA ASN A 369 -11.33 -9.26 -16.99
C ASN A 369 -9.84 -9.57 -16.80
N SER A 370 -9.53 -10.40 -15.81
CA SER A 370 -8.18 -10.90 -15.51
C SER A 370 -7.53 -11.60 -16.70
N HIS A 371 -8.35 -12.33 -17.50
CA HIS A 371 -7.97 -13.03 -18.72
C HIS A 371 -9.16 -13.10 -19.69
N ALA A 372 -9.02 -13.83 -20.78
CA ALA A 372 -10.05 -13.92 -21.83
C ALA A 372 -11.39 -14.42 -21.27
N GLY A 373 -12.45 -13.63 -21.44
CA GLY A 373 -13.76 -13.88 -20.84
C GLY A 373 -14.47 -15.17 -21.34
N TYR A 374 -14.00 -15.74 -22.43
CA TYR A 374 -14.47 -17.04 -22.93
C TYR A 374 -13.74 -18.24 -22.29
N TYR A 375 -12.66 -17.98 -21.54
CA TYR A 375 -11.95 -19.00 -20.77
C TYR A 375 -12.49 -19.01 -19.33
N PRO A 376 -12.74 -20.20 -18.75
CA PRO A 376 -13.32 -20.30 -17.40
C PRO A 376 -12.50 -19.61 -16.32
N GLY A 377 -13.18 -19.03 -15.34
CA GLY A 377 -12.53 -18.42 -14.16
C GLY A 377 -12.15 -16.95 -14.34
N ALA A 378 -12.48 -16.32 -15.48
CA ALA A 378 -12.21 -14.90 -15.66
C ALA A 378 -12.96 -14.04 -14.64
N THR A 379 -12.23 -13.20 -13.91
CA THR A 379 -12.77 -12.30 -12.89
C THR A 379 -12.52 -10.83 -13.26
N PRO A 380 -13.44 -9.93 -12.93
CA PRO A 380 -13.26 -8.52 -13.22
C PRO A 380 -12.19 -7.90 -12.31
N MET A 381 -11.42 -6.96 -12.86
CA MET A 381 -10.57 -6.04 -12.14
C MET A 381 -10.86 -4.61 -12.61
N THR A 382 -10.81 -3.68 -11.67
CA THR A 382 -10.94 -2.24 -11.95
C THR A 382 -9.58 -1.59 -11.85
N LEU A 383 -9.22 -0.81 -12.88
CA LEU A 383 -7.95 -0.12 -12.99
C LEU A 383 -8.21 1.39 -13.11
N LYS A 384 -7.48 2.19 -12.34
CA LYS A 384 -7.44 3.66 -12.45
C LYS A 384 -6.02 4.11 -12.78
N LEU A 385 -5.87 5.01 -13.76
CA LEU A 385 -4.60 5.62 -14.17
C LEU A 385 -4.70 7.15 -14.02
N LEU A 386 -3.64 7.76 -13.50
CA LEU A 386 -3.48 9.20 -13.39
C LEU A 386 -2.26 9.62 -14.23
N PHE A 387 -2.45 10.59 -15.14
CA PHE A 387 -1.42 10.97 -16.12
C PHE A 387 -1.46 12.46 -16.44
N SER A 388 -0.35 12.99 -16.98
CA SER A 388 -0.23 14.39 -17.41
C SER A 388 -1.06 14.68 -18.66
N MET A 389 -1.46 15.94 -18.86
CA MET A 389 -2.27 16.37 -20.01
C MET A 389 -1.59 16.18 -21.36
N ASP A 390 -0.25 16.06 -21.40
CA ASP A 390 0.51 15.70 -22.60
C ASP A 390 0.69 14.18 -22.78
N GLY A 391 0.27 13.39 -21.79
CA GLY A 391 0.37 11.93 -21.78
C GLY A 391 1.77 11.37 -21.56
N ASN A 392 2.77 12.22 -21.35
CA ASN A 392 4.17 11.80 -21.25
C ASN A 392 4.55 11.31 -19.85
N LYS A 393 3.75 11.61 -18.83
CA LYS A 393 4.02 11.22 -17.44
C LYS A 393 2.85 10.45 -16.85
N ILE A 394 3.14 9.29 -16.29
CA ILE A 394 2.24 8.57 -15.40
C ILE A 394 2.50 9.07 -13.98
N PHE A 395 1.50 9.67 -13.33
CA PHE A 395 1.58 10.05 -11.93
C PHE A 395 1.39 8.87 -11.02
N GLY A 396 0.44 7.99 -11.35
CA GLY A 396 0.20 6.77 -10.59
C GLY A 396 -0.88 5.90 -11.20
N ALA A 397 -1.04 4.72 -10.61
CA ALA A 397 -2.12 3.79 -10.96
C ALA A 397 -2.58 3.01 -9.74
N GLN A 398 -3.82 2.54 -9.80
CA GLN A 398 -4.46 1.74 -8.76
C GLN A 398 -5.26 0.61 -9.42
N ILE A 399 -5.23 -0.57 -8.83
CA ILE A 399 -5.95 -1.73 -9.37
C ILE A 399 -6.58 -2.49 -8.20
N VAL A 400 -7.85 -2.85 -8.36
CA VAL A 400 -8.57 -3.72 -7.42
C VAL A 400 -9.26 -4.84 -8.20
N GLY A 401 -9.05 -6.08 -7.81
CA GLY A 401 -9.63 -7.25 -8.48
C GLY A 401 -9.24 -8.54 -7.76
N ARG A 402 -9.67 -9.69 -8.28
CA ARG A 402 -9.37 -11.00 -7.69
C ARG A 402 -8.01 -11.54 -8.17
N GLU A 403 -7.78 -11.55 -9.47
CA GLU A 403 -6.61 -12.16 -10.09
C GLU A 403 -5.89 -11.21 -11.05
N GLY A 404 -4.58 -11.34 -11.17
CA GLY A 404 -3.73 -10.65 -12.14
C GLY A 404 -3.53 -9.16 -11.87
N VAL A 405 -3.88 -8.68 -10.67
CA VAL A 405 -3.66 -7.31 -10.21
C VAL A 405 -2.18 -7.01 -10.07
N ASP A 406 -1.43 -7.90 -9.43
CA ASP A 406 0.01 -7.82 -9.20
C ASP A 406 0.80 -7.69 -10.51
N LYS A 407 0.50 -8.55 -11.49
CA LYS A 407 1.12 -8.50 -12.82
C LYS A 407 0.93 -7.13 -13.49
N ARG A 408 -0.27 -6.53 -13.40
CA ARG A 408 -0.60 -5.28 -14.10
C ARG A 408 -0.03 -4.07 -13.40
N ILE A 409 -0.07 -4.04 -12.07
CA ILE A 409 0.54 -2.92 -11.34
C ILE A 409 2.04 -2.89 -11.52
N ASP A 410 2.71 -4.05 -11.56
CA ASP A 410 4.14 -4.14 -11.83
C ASP A 410 4.48 -3.68 -13.24
N THR A 411 3.68 -4.03 -14.25
CA THR A 411 3.86 -3.55 -15.63
C THR A 411 3.79 -2.02 -15.69
N ILE A 412 2.81 -1.42 -15.00
CA ILE A 412 2.69 0.05 -14.95
C ILE A 412 3.85 0.67 -14.16
N ALA A 413 4.26 0.06 -13.05
CA ALA A 413 5.38 0.52 -12.24
C ALA A 413 6.69 0.53 -13.02
N VAL A 414 6.96 -0.51 -13.81
CA VAL A 414 8.13 -0.58 -14.70
C VAL A 414 8.06 0.52 -15.76
N THR A 415 6.91 0.69 -16.40
CA THR A 415 6.73 1.74 -17.42
C THR A 415 6.98 3.12 -16.82
N GLN A 416 6.40 3.42 -15.65
CA GLN A 416 6.61 4.68 -14.93
C GLN A 416 8.10 4.87 -14.56
N ARG A 417 8.76 3.83 -14.05
CA ARG A 417 10.17 3.87 -13.63
C ARG A 417 11.12 4.16 -14.77
N LEU A 418 10.80 3.71 -15.96
CA LEU A 418 11.58 3.94 -17.18
C LEU A 418 11.20 5.24 -17.91
N GLY A 419 10.35 6.06 -17.32
CA GLY A 419 9.92 7.35 -17.89
C GLY A 419 8.89 7.22 -19.01
N GLY A 420 8.25 6.05 -19.17
CA GLY A 420 7.19 5.87 -20.14
C GLY A 420 5.88 6.53 -19.70
N GLY A 421 5.05 6.91 -20.68
CA GLY A 421 3.76 7.54 -20.51
C GLY A 421 2.60 6.69 -21.04
N VAL A 422 1.50 7.37 -21.34
CA VAL A 422 0.26 6.76 -21.86
C VAL A 422 0.50 6.06 -23.21
N LYS A 423 1.36 6.65 -24.06
CA LYS A 423 1.70 6.07 -25.36
C LYS A 423 2.39 4.72 -25.20
N GLU A 424 3.38 4.63 -24.32
CA GLU A 424 4.13 3.41 -24.06
C GLU A 424 3.19 2.33 -23.53
N LEU A 425 2.31 2.61 -22.53
CA LEU A 425 1.33 1.63 -22.05
C LEU A 425 0.48 1.03 -23.16
N SER A 426 0.08 1.85 -24.14
CA SER A 426 -0.73 1.40 -25.28
C SER A 426 0.05 0.55 -26.30
N GLN A 427 1.38 0.58 -26.28
CA GLN A 427 2.25 -0.08 -27.24
C GLN A 427 2.99 -1.30 -26.69
N LEU A 428 2.83 -1.59 -25.37
CA LEU A 428 3.45 -2.77 -24.79
C LEU A 428 2.97 -4.05 -25.46
N GLU A 429 3.91 -4.90 -25.86
CA GLU A 429 3.62 -6.26 -26.32
C GLU A 429 3.68 -7.21 -25.12
N LEU A 430 2.52 -7.45 -24.52
CA LEU A 430 2.39 -8.27 -23.33
C LEU A 430 2.02 -9.71 -23.67
N ALA A 431 2.51 -10.66 -22.88
CA ALA A 431 2.27 -12.08 -23.07
C ALA A 431 0.77 -12.39 -23.00
N TYR A 432 0.27 -13.09 -24.03
CA TYR A 432 -1.10 -13.51 -24.14
C TYR A 432 -1.24 -15.01 -24.42
N ALA A 433 -2.08 -15.63 -23.64
CA ALA A 433 -2.83 -16.83 -23.97
C ALA A 433 -4.12 -16.80 -23.14
N PRO A 434 -5.22 -17.46 -23.54
CA PRO A 434 -6.53 -17.34 -22.87
C PRO A 434 -6.53 -17.50 -21.35
N PRO A 435 -5.76 -18.40 -20.73
CA PRO A 435 -5.71 -18.55 -19.27
C PRO A 435 -4.98 -17.41 -18.53
N PHE A 436 -4.18 -16.59 -19.21
CA PHE A 436 -3.28 -15.64 -18.55
C PHE A 436 -3.62 -14.17 -18.79
N SER A 437 -4.27 -13.85 -19.91
CA SER A 437 -4.62 -12.47 -20.26
C SER A 437 -5.69 -12.44 -21.35
N SER A 438 -6.03 -11.23 -21.80
CA SER A 438 -6.76 -10.98 -23.04
C SER A 438 -5.79 -10.50 -24.12
N ALA A 439 -6.12 -10.69 -25.41
CA ALA A 439 -5.30 -10.20 -26.52
C ALA A 439 -5.08 -8.67 -26.47
N LYS A 440 -6.02 -7.95 -25.87
CA LYS A 440 -5.86 -6.57 -25.43
C LYS A 440 -5.73 -6.60 -23.92
N ASP A 441 -4.50 -6.68 -23.40
CA ASP A 441 -4.29 -6.70 -21.94
C ASP A 441 -4.91 -5.48 -21.27
N PRO A 442 -5.44 -5.60 -20.03
CA PRO A 442 -5.98 -4.47 -19.29
C PRO A 442 -5.07 -3.24 -19.25
N VAL A 443 -3.74 -3.40 -19.22
CA VAL A 443 -2.78 -2.28 -19.27
C VAL A 443 -2.82 -1.58 -20.64
N ASN A 444 -2.86 -2.35 -21.75
CA ASN A 444 -3.01 -1.76 -23.08
C ASN A 444 -4.35 -1.03 -23.22
N MET A 445 -5.45 -1.63 -22.72
CA MET A 445 -6.78 -1.02 -22.74
C MET A 445 -6.80 0.31 -21.96
N LEU A 446 -6.14 0.36 -20.81
CA LEU A 446 -5.98 1.57 -20.02
C LEU A 446 -5.25 2.67 -20.83
N GLY A 447 -4.16 2.32 -21.51
CA GLY A 447 -3.43 3.20 -22.43
C GLY A 447 -4.29 3.68 -23.62
N PHE A 448 -5.10 2.79 -24.23
CA PHE A 448 -5.99 3.16 -25.34
C PHE A 448 -7.08 4.16 -24.90
N VAL A 449 -7.72 3.91 -23.75
CA VAL A 449 -8.74 4.83 -23.21
C VAL A 449 -8.13 6.16 -22.86
N ALA A 450 -6.97 6.19 -22.20
CA ALA A 450 -6.27 7.44 -21.88
C ALA A 450 -5.89 8.23 -23.14
N ARG A 451 -5.44 7.58 -24.22
CA ARG A 451 -5.19 8.24 -25.51
C ARG A 451 -6.45 8.79 -26.14
N ASN A 452 -7.58 8.10 -26.02
CA ASN A 452 -8.86 8.61 -26.52
C ASN A 452 -9.28 9.89 -25.77
N VAL A 453 -9.01 9.95 -24.46
CA VAL A 453 -9.26 11.17 -23.67
C VAL A 453 -8.35 12.30 -24.10
N LEU A 454 -7.05 12.07 -24.20
CA LEU A 454 -6.06 13.07 -24.65
C LEU A 454 -6.34 13.57 -26.07
N GLY A 455 -6.85 12.69 -26.95
CA GLY A 455 -7.28 13.06 -28.31
C GLY A 455 -8.63 13.75 -28.41
N GLY A 456 -9.30 14.06 -27.28
CA GLY A 456 -10.61 14.72 -27.24
C GLY A 456 -11.78 13.85 -27.75
N LEU A 457 -11.54 12.56 -27.97
CA LEU A 457 -12.58 11.66 -28.48
C LEU A 457 -13.68 11.41 -27.44
N VAL A 458 -13.33 11.44 -26.14
CA VAL A 458 -14.24 11.22 -25.02
C VAL A 458 -13.77 12.04 -23.82
N GLY A 459 -14.72 12.55 -23.01
CA GLY A 459 -14.48 13.08 -21.67
C GLY A 459 -14.93 12.06 -20.63
N ILE A 460 -14.27 12.03 -19.48
CA ILE A 460 -14.62 11.17 -18.35
C ILE A 460 -15.22 12.03 -17.24
N ALA A 461 -16.41 11.69 -16.78
CA ALA A 461 -17.05 12.36 -15.64
C ALA A 461 -16.26 12.06 -14.34
N PRO A 462 -16.32 12.93 -13.33
CA PRO A 462 -15.90 12.54 -11.98
C PRO A 462 -16.77 11.41 -11.45
N TRP A 463 -16.24 10.61 -10.51
CA TRP A 463 -16.98 9.47 -9.96
C TRP A 463 -18.25 9.89 -9.18
N ASP A 464 -18.22 11.08 -8.57
CA ASP A 464 -19.34 11.70 -7.87
C ASP A 464 -20.28 12.52 -8.77
N ALA A 465 -20.14 12.42 -10.09
CA ALA A 465 -20.92 13.18 -11.06
C ALA A 465 -22.45 13.13 -10.87
N PRO A 466 -23.05 12.00 -10.42
CA PRO A 466 -24.50 12.00 -10.13
C PRO A 466 -24.92 13.01 -9.06
N VAL A 467 -23.99 13.42 -8.18
CA VAL A 467 -24.20 14.42 -7.13
C VAL A 467 -23.65 15.80 -7.53
N SER A 468 -22.43 15.83 -8.08
CA SER A 468 -21.73 17.07 -8.44
C SER A 468 -22.25 17.71 -9.74
N HIS A 469 -22.99 16.97 -10.58
CA HIS A 469 -23.61 17.43 -11.84
C HIS A 469 -25.13 17.20 -11.84
N PRO A 470 -25.90 17.81 -10.92
CA PRO A 470 -27.33 17.50 -10.71
C PRO A 470 -28.22 17.83 -11.92
N ASP A 471 -27.81 18.73 -12.79
CA ASP A 471 -28.53 19.13 -14.00
C ASP A 471 -28.21 18.26 -15.23
N ALA A 472 -27.24 17.37 -15.12
CA ALA A 472 -26.86 16.48 -16.22
C ALA A 472 -27.88 15.35 -16.39
N VAL A 473 -28.08 14.95 -17.64
CA VAL A 473 -28.89 13.77 -17.98
C VAL A 473 -28.04 12.53 -17.79
N LEU A 474 -28.41 11.66 -16.86
CA LEU A 474 -27.81 10.33 -16.73
C LEU A 474 -28.41 9.42 -17.79
N LEU A 475 -27.63 9.00 -18.78
CA LEU A 475 -28.07 8.14 -19.88
C LEU A 475 -27.57 6.71 -19.68
N ASP A 476 -28.50 5.79 -19.38
CA ASP A 476 -28.24 4.36 -19.24
C ASP A 476 -28.38 3.67 -20.60
N VAL A 477 -27.27 3.13 -21.11
CA VAL A 477 -27.25 2.42 -22.40
C VAL A 477 -27.15 0.90 -22.26
N ARG A 478 -27.52 0.37 -21.09
CA ARG A 478 -27.61 -1.07 -20.83
C ARG A 478 -28.83 -1.68 -21.52
N GLU A 479 -28.87 -3.01 -21.59
CA GLU A 479 -30.08 -3.73 -22.04
C GLU A 479 -31.15 -3.72 -20.93
N ALA A 480 -32.42 -3.77 -21.32
CA ALA A 480 -33.53 -3.70 -20.39
C ALA A 480 -33.49 -4.77 -19.28
N VAL A 481 -32.99 -5.96 -19.58
CA VAL A 481 -32.84 -7.05 -18.62
C VAL A 481 -31.86 -6.71 -17.49
N GLU A 482 -30.87 -5.89 -17.74
CA GLU A 482 -29.87 -5.49 -16.72
C GLU A 482 -30.47 -4.52 -15.66
N LEU A 483 -31.53 -3.78 -16.03
CA LEU A 483 -32.22 -2.89 -15.09
C LEU A 483 -33.04 -3.65 -14.04
N MET A 484 -33.37 -4.92 -14.31
CA MET A 484 -34.07 -5.77 -13.34
C MET A 484 -33.18 -6.08 -12.12
N ALA A 485 -31.87 -6.13 -12.31
CA ALA A 485 -30.92 -6.33 -11.21
C ALA A 485 -30.63 -5.03 -10.46
N PHE A 486 -30.48 -3.94 -11.19
CA PHE A 486 -30.23 -2.61 -10.61
C PHE A 486 -30.55 -1.51 -11.64
N SER A 487 -31.25 -0.45 -11.17
CA SER A 487 -31.52 0.76 -11.96
C SER A 487 -31.01 2.01 -11.24
N VAL A 488 -30.43 2.93 -12.00
CA VAL A 488 -30.00 4.23 -11.48
C VAL A 488 -31.22 5.15 -11.43
N PRO A 489 -31.60 5.70 -10.26
CA PRO A 489 -32.75 6.58 -10.14
C PRO A 489 -32.64 7.80 -11.04
N GLY A 490 -33.71 8.14 -11.77
CA GLY A 490 -33.78 9.32 -12.64
C GLY A 490 -33.00 9.20 -13.97
N ALA A 491 -32.37 8.06 -14.25
CA ALA A 491 -31.67 7.87 -15.51
C ALA A 491 -32.66 7.67 -16.68
N VAL A 492 -32.34 8.30 -17.82
CA VAL A 492 -32.98 8.03 -19.10
C VAL A 492 -32.41 6.74 -19.65
N HIS A 493 -33.28 5.78 -20.01
CA HIS A 493 -32.86 4.49 -20.53
C HIS A 493 -33.06 4.39 -22.04
N ILE A 494 -31.95 4.28 -22.75
CA ILE A 494 -31.93 4.00 -24.21
C ILE A 494 -30.83 2.99 -24.47
N PRO A 495 -31.16 1.69 -24.71
CA PRO A 495 -30.16 0.69 -25.05
C PRO A 495 -29.27 1.11 -26.21
N LEU A 496 -27.97 0.78 -26.14
CA LEU A 496 -26.99 1.20 -27.17
C LEU A 496 -27.46 0.86 -28.60
N GLY A 497 -28.08 -0.31 -28.79
CA GLY A 497 -28.60 -0.75 -30.09
C GLY A 497 -29.71 0.12 -30.65
N GLN A 498 -30.45 0.82 -29.80
CA GLN A 498 -31.56 1.70 -30.19
C GLN A 498 -31.17 3.18 -30.25
N LEU A 499 -29.98 3.56 -29.72
CA LEU A 499 -29.59 4.94 -29.50
C LEU A 499 -29.64 5.80 -30.79
N ARG A 500 -29.19 5.26 -31.92
CA ARG A 500 -29.17 5.99 -33.20
C ARG A 500 -30.55 6.38 -33.68
N ASP A 501 -31.53 5.55 -33.46
CA ASP A 501 -32.92 5.76 -33.89
C ASP A 501 -33.71 6.66 -32.93
N ARG A 502 -33.18 6.82 -31.67
CA ARG A 502 -33.86 7.54 -30.59
C ARG A 502 -33.12 8.80 -30.15
N LEU A 503 -32.17 9.30 -30.94
CA LEU A 503 -31.43 10.53 -30.64
C LEU A 503 -32.35 11.75 -30.45
N GLY A 504 -33.48 11.82 -31.18
CA GLY A 504 -34.47 12.88 -31.07
C GLY A 504 -35.20 12.97 -29.72
N GLU A 505 -35.06 11.95 -28.85
CA GLU A 505 -35.61 11.98 -27.48
C GLU A 505 -34.69 12.71 -26.50
N LEU A 506 -33.45 13.02 -26.90
CA LEU A 506 -32.43 13.65 -26.06
C LEU A 506 -32.27 15.14 -26.40
N ASP A 507 -32.12 15.96 -25.36
CA ASP A 507 -31.86 17.38 -25.50
C ASP A 507 -30.36 17.63 -25.70
N GLN A 508 -29.97 18.07 -26.90
CA GLN A 508 -28.57 18.36 -27.26
C GLN A 508 -27.95 19.52 -26.47
N THR A 509 -28.75 20.34 -25.82
CA THR A 509 -28.26 21.48 -25.01
C THR A 509 -27.84 21.05 -23.60
N LYS A 510 -28.29 19.87 -23.17
CA LYS A 510 -27.99 19.30 -21.84
C LYS A 510 -26.65 18.60 -21.84
N GLU A 511 -26.03 18.59 -20.68
CA GLU A 511 -24.90 17.72 -20.42
C GLU A 511 -25.37 16.27 -20.27
N MET A 512 -24.70 15.35 -20.96
CA MET A 512 -24.99 13.91 -20.94
C MET A 512 -23.90 13.17 -20.20
N ILE A 513 -24.26 12.43 -19.16
CA ILE A 513 -23.36 11.50 -18.49
C ILE A 513 -23.81 10.09 -18.83
N VAL A 514 -23.07 9.45 -19.71
CA VAL A 514 -23.43 8.16 -20.30
C VAL A 514 -22.79 7.04 -19.49
N PHE A 515 -23.56 6.03 -19.13
CA PHE A 515 -23.04 4.85 -18.43
C PHE A 515 -23.62 3.53 -18.99
N CYS A 516 -22.91 2.46 -18.74
CA CYS A 516 -23.38 1.09 -18.93
C CYS A 516 -22.90 0.25 -17.72
N ALA A 517 -22.82 -1.07 -17.83
CA ALA A 517 -22.35 -1.90 -16.72
C ALA A 517 -20.89 -1.59 -16.30
N ILE A 518 -19.97 -1.44 -17.28
CA ILE A 518 -18.51 -1.35 -17.06
C ILE A 518 -17.76 -0.32 -17.92
N GLY A 519 -18.48 0.47 -18.77
CA GLY A 519 -17.89 1.58 -19.55
C GLY A 519 -17.80 1.39 -21.06
N VAL A 520 -17.63 0.19 -21.61
CA VAL A 520 -17.41 -0.03 -23.07
C VAL A 520 -18.57 0.44 -23.93
N ARG A 521 -19.78 0.04 -23.60
CA ARG A 521 -21.00 0.48 -24.32
C ARG A 521 -21.22 1.99 -24.15
N ALA A 522 -20.91 2.53 -22.97
CA ALA A 522 -20.98 3.96 -22.69
C ALA A 522 -20.03 4.77 -23.57
N TYR A 523 -18.81 4.28 -23.77
CA TYR A 523 -17.88 4.92 -24.71
C TYR A 523 -18.44 4.94 -26.15
N ASN A 524 -18.97 3.80 -26.63
CA ASN A 524 -19.58 3.76 -27.97
C ASN A 524 -20.76 4.73 -28.09
N ALA A 525 -21.62 4.81 -27.07
CA ALA A 525 -22.74 5.73 -27.02
C ALA A 525 -22.26 7.20 -27.00
N ALA A 526 -21.25 7.52 -26.22
CA ALA A 526 -20.66 8.86 -26.19
C ALA A 526 -20.10 9.27 -27.57
N ARG A 527 -19.50 8.33 -28.30
CA ARG A 527 -19.04 8.57 -29.67
C ARG A 527 -20.20 8.81 -30.64
N ILE A 528 -21.28 8.01 -30.53
CA ILE A 528 -22.50 8.22 -31.34
C ILE A 528 -23.04 9.63 -31.07
N LEU A 529 -23.25 10.00 -29.82
CA LEU A 529 -23.77 11.31 -29.44
C LEU A 529 -22.90 12.45 -29.97
N LYS A 530 -21.59 12.43 -29.70
CA LYS A 530 -20.66 13.47 -30.17
C LYS A 530 -20.67 13.63 -31.71
N LEU A 531 -20.72 12.54 -32.45
CA LEU A 531 -20.76 12.56 -33.91
C LEU A 531 -22.13 13.04 -34.48
N HIS A 532 -23.16 13.15 -33.64
CA HIS A 532 -24.48 13.67 -33.97
C HIS A 532 -24.76 15.04 -33.32
N GLY A 533 -23.71 15.78 -32.91
CA GLY A 533 -23.82 17.17 -32.48
C GLY A 533 -24.12 17.38 -30.99
N PHE A 534 -23.93 16.35 -30.15
CA PHE A 534 -23.97 16.53 -28.69
C PHE A 534 -22.58 16.90 -28.19
N ASP A 535 -22.35 18.18 -27.85
CA ASP A 535 -21.01 18.66 -27.46
C ASP A 535 -20.62 18.31 -26.03
N ARG A 536 -21.61 18.24 -25.13
CA ARG A 536 -21.40 18.06 -23.68
C ARG A 536 -21.67 16.60 -23.25
N VAL A 537 -20.81 15.68 -23.69
CA VAL A 537 -20.96 14.24 -23.39
C VAL A 537 -19.75 13.74 -22.62
N LEU A 538 -20.02 13.18 -21.46
CA LEU A 538 -19.04 12.52 -20.59
C LEU A 538 -19.41 11.04 -20.40
N VAL A 539 -18.42 10.20 -20.20
CA VAL A 539 -18.61 8.80 -19.81
C VAL A 539 -18.42 8.67 -18.30
N TYR A 540 -19.39 8.06 -17.62
CA TYR A 540 -19.27 7.78 -16.19
C TYR A 540 -18.24 6.66 -15.97
N PRO A 541 -17.23 6.87 -15.11
CA PRO A 541 -16.17 5.89 -14.87
C PRO A 541 -16.74 4.66 -14.16
N GLY A 542 -16.24 3.46 -14.52
CA GLY A 542 -16.64 2.20 -13.87
C GLY A 542 -18.09 1.75 -14.09
N GLY A 543 -18.96 2.60 -14.66
CA GLY A 543 -20.35 2.27 -15.00
C GLY A 543 -21.26 2.06 -13.77
N ALA A 544 -22.39 1.36 -13.98
CA ALA A 544 -23.40 1.12 -12.95
C ALA A 544 -22.85 0.41 -11.70
N ARG A 545 -21.84 -0.42 -11.85
CA ARG A 545 -21.17 -1.09 -10.74
C ARG A 545 -20.51 -0.08 -9.77
N PHE A 546 -19.85 0.92 -10.29
CA PHE A 546 -19.26 1.99 -9.48
C PHE A 546 -20.35 2.82 -8.78
N TYR A 547 -21.43 3.12 -9.49
CA TYR A 547 -22.56 3.85 -8.93
C TYR A 547 -23.18 3.11 -7.73
N GLN A 548 -23.23 1.78 -7.76
CA GLN A 548 -23.74 0.99 -6.63
C GLN A 548 -22.82 1.03 -5.40
N ALA A 549 -21.51 1.14 -5.64
CA ALA A 549 -20.50 1.14 -4.58
C ALA A 549 -20.28 2.55 -3.97
N THR A 550 -20.73 3.59 -4.63
CA THR A 550 -20.58 5.00 -4.21
C THR A 550 -21.88 5.62 -3.75
#